data_8dc8c854396a5dce3b9d2f68f5978e8a
#
_entry.id   8dc8c854396a5dce3b9d2f68f5978e8a
#
_cell.length_a   1.000
_cell.length_b   1.000
_cell.length_c   1.000
_cell.angle_alpha   90.00
_cell.angle_beta   90.00
_cell.angle_gamma   90.00
#
_symmetry.space_group_name_H-M   'P 1'
#
loop_
_entity.id
_entity.type
_entity.pdbx_description
1 polymer ?
#
loop_
_entity_poly.entity_id
_entity_poly.type
_entity_poly.pdbx_seq_one_letter_code
_entity_poly.pdbx_strand_id
1 'polypeptide(L)'
;AEASSNLARFDGVRYGHRAADVKQLAELYVRSRSEGFGQEVKRRILLGTYVLSSGYYDAYFRKAAQVRRLIRDEYLAALEQCDALLAPVSPVTAWEMGCHSADPLQMYLMDAYTLSLNLAGLPGLSLPVGMAAESRMPVGMQLIGKAFDEAGLFRLGAGLESALPG
;
A
#
# COMPACT_ATOMS: atom_id res chain seq x y z
N ALA A 1 -11.73 -1.70 -5.70
CA ALA A 1 -12.58 -0.69 -6.34
C ALA A 1 -11.72 0.43 -6.95
N GLU A 2 -10.97 1.17 -6.15
CA GLU A 2 -10.15 2.31 -6.63
C GLU A 2 -9.12 1.89 -7.69
N ALA A 3 -8.45 0.75 -7.53
CA ALA A 3 -7.50 0.25 -8.51
C ALA A 3 -8.16 -0.02 -9.88
N SER A 4 -9.33 -0.63 -9.90
CA SER A 4 -10.09 -0.86 -11.13
C SER A 4 -10.42 0.45 -11.85
N SER A 5 -10.91 1.44 -11.11
CA SER A 5 -11.28 2.77 -11.60
C SER A 5 -10.08 3.58 -12.07
N ASN A 6 -9.03 3.68 -11.25
CA ASN A 6 -7.84 4.47 -11.55
C ASN A 6 -7.02 3.90 -12.72
N LEU A 7 -6.93 2.57 -12.84
CA LEU A 7 -6.20 1.91 -13.90
C LEU A 7 -6.99 1.76 -15.20
N ALA A 8 -8.27 2.13 -15.22
CA ALA A 8 -9.08 2.13 -16.45
C ALA A 8 -8.50 3.05 -17.54
N ARG A 9 -7.82 4.13 -17.15
CA ARG A 9 -7.22 5.10 -18.07
C ARG A 9 -6.00 4.57 -18.85
N PHE A 10 -5.36 3.51 -18.37
CA PHE A 10 -4.20 2.88 -19.02
C PHE A 10 -4.69 1.84 -20.02
N ASP A 11 -5.18 2.29 -21.14
CA ASP A 11 -5.86 1.51 -22.17
C ASP A 11 -5.07 1.35 -23.49
N GLY A 12 -3.87 1.96 -23.55
CA GLY A 12 -3.02 1.97 -24.74
C GLY A 12 -3.42 3.02 -25.78
N VAL A 13 -4.46 3.84 -25.50
CA VAL A 13 -4.85 4.96 -26.39
C VAL A 13 -4.22 6.27 -25.92
N ARG A 14 -4.45 6.64 -24.67
CA ARG A 14 -3.93 7.88 -24.07
C ARG A 14 -2.70 7.63 -23.22
N TYR A 15 -2.72 6.55 -22.45
CA TYR A 15 -1.68 6.24 -21.47
C TYR A 15 -1.30 4.76 -21.49
N GLY A 16 -0.08 4.48 -21.06
CA GLY A 16 0.44 3.14 -20.85
C GLY A 16 0.93 2.46 -22.12
N HIS A 17 1.16 1.16 -22.00
CA HIS A 17 1.59 0.31 -23.10
C HIS A 17 0.53 0.24 -24.19
N ARG A 18 0.96 0.33 -25.45
CA ARG A 18 0.13 0.13 -26.64
C ARG A 18 0.60 -1.08 -27.41
N ALA A 19 -0.27 -2.06 -27.57
CA ALA A 19 0.02 -3.25 -28.36
C ALA A 19 0.26 -2.89 -29.84
N ALA A 20 1.28 -3.51 -30.43
CA ALA A 20 1.60 -3.35 -31.86
C ALA A 20 0.72 -4.26 -32.75
N ASP A 21 0.63 -3.91 -34.02
CA ASP A 21 0.00 -4.73 -35.06
C ASP A 21 -1.44 -5.16 -34.77
N VAL A 22 -2.23 -4.22 -34.24
CA VAL A 22 -3.63 -4.45 -33.88
C VAL A 22 -4.54 -3.96 -35.01
N LYS A 23 -5.48 -4.78 -35.41
CA LYS A 23 -6.39 -4.47 -36.53
C LYS A 23 -7.76 -3.93 -36.08
N GLN A 24 -8.17 -4.22 -34.83
CA GLN A 24 -9.48 -3.86 -34.30
C GLN A 24 -9.35 -3.13 -32.96
N LEU A 25 -10.26 -2.19 -32.69
CA LEU A 25 -10.24 -1.40 -31.45
C LEU A 25 -10.39 -2.27 -30.19
N ALA A 26 -11.27 -3.27 -30.22
CA ALA A 26 -11.46 -4.19 -29.12
C ALA A 26 -10.18 -4.99 -28.81
N GLU A 27 -9.49 -5.45 -29.84
CA GLU A 27 -8.20 -6.13 -29.72
C GLU A 27 -7.14 -5.21 -29.14
N LEU A 28 -7.11 -3.93 -29.51
CA LEU A 28 -6.19 -2.94 -28.95
C LEU A 28 -6.32 -2.85 -27.43
N TYR A 29 -7.55 -2.69 -26.92
CA TYR A 29 -7.77 -2.62 -25.47
C TYR A 29 -7.37 -3.91 -24.75
N VAL A 30 -7.79 -5.06 -25.28
CA VAL A 30 -7.50 -6.36 -24.66
C VAL A 30 -6.00 -6.61 -24.62
N ARG A 31 -5.29 -6.47 -25.75
CA ARG A 31 -3.85 -6.75 -25.82
C ARG A 31 -3.03 -5.75 -25.05
N SER A 32 -3.30 -4.46 -25.20
CA SER A 32 -2.53 -3.42 -24.49
C SER A 32 -2.59 -3.61 -22.97
N ARG A 33 -3.78 -3.91 -22.43
CA ARG A 33 -3.94 -4.16 -20.99
C ARG A 33 -3.38 -5.51 -20.55
N SER A 34 -3.50 -6.54 -21.39
CA SER A 34 -2.94 -7.88 -21.09
C SER A 34 -1.43 -7.91 -21.12
N GLU A 35 -0.81 -7.19 -22.04
CA GLU A 35 0.65 -7.09 -22.19
C GLU A 35 1.25 -6.09 -21.16
N GLY A 36 0.56 -4.97 -20.93
CA GLY A 36 1.07 -3.86 -20.12
C GLY A 36 0.91 -4.02 -18.61
N PHE A 37 -0.02 -4.85 -18.13
CA PHE A 37 -0.21 -5.07 -16.69
C PHE A 37 0.37 -6.40 -16.22
N GLY A 38 1.13 -6.34 -15.12
CA GLY A 38 1.58 -7.53 -14.40
C GLY A 38 0.43 -8.32 -13.75
N GLN A 39 0.71 -9.54 -13.32
CA GLN A 39 -0.30 -10.45 -12.77
C GLN A 39 -1.03 -9.91 -11.54
N GLU A 40 -0.31 -9.29 -10.61
CA GLU A 40 -0.90 -8.72 -9.39
C GLU A 40 -1.84 -7.55 -9.73
N VAL A 41 -1.46 -6.68 -10.65
CA VAL A 41 -2.30 -5.57 -11.10
C VAL A 41 -3.58 -6.08 -11.74
N LYS A 42 -3.49 -7.10 -12.59
CA LYS A 42 -4.67 -7.76 -13.20
C LYS A 42 -5.60 -8.33 -12.13
N ARG A 43 -5.06 -9.01 -11.10
CA ARG A 43 -5.83 -9.54 -9.98
C ARG A 43 -6.58 -8.43 -9.24
N ARG A 44 -5.92 -7.30 -8.94
CA ARG A 44 -6.55 -6.14 -8.29
C ARG A 44 -7.63 -5.48 -9.13
N ILE A 45 -7.44 -5.39 -10.44
CA ILE A 45 -8.47 -4.87 -11.36
C ILE A 45 -9.70 -5.77 -11.34
N LEU A 46 -9.52 -7.10 -11.45
CA LEU A 46 -10.61 -8.08 -11.43
C LEU A 46 -11.37 -8.04 -10.09
N LEU A 47 -10.63 -8.04 -8.96
CA LEU A 47 -11.22 -7.93 -7.64
C LEU A 47 -11.99 -6.62 -7.47
N GLY A 48 -11.42 -5.50 -7.91
CA GLY A 48 -12.07 -4.19 -7.86
C GLY A 48 -13.38 -4.14 -8.68
N THR A 49 -13.37 -4.74 -9.86
CA THR A 49 -14.58 -4.86 -10.72
C THR A 49 -15.64 -5.71 -10.05
N TYR A 50 -15.25 -6.83 -9.43
CA TYR A 50 -16.16 -7.70 -8.69
C TYR A 50 -16.82 -6.96 -7.51
N VAL A 51 -16.05 -6.24 -6.70
CA VAL A 51 -16.57 -5.49 -5.52
C VAL A 51 -17.55 -4.38 -5.92
N LEU A 52 -17.40 -3.85 -7.15
CA LEU A 52 -18.28 -2.81 -7.69
C LEU A 52 -19.51 -3.37 -8.42
N SER A 53 -19.58 -4.69 -8.64
CA SER A 53 -20.69 -5.30 -9.33
C SER A 53 -21.97 -5.31 -8.49
N SER A 54 -23.12 -5.42 -9.15
CA SER A 54 -24.45 -5.45 -8.52
C SER A 54 -24.53 -6.53 -7.43
N GLY A 55 -25.08 -6.18 -6.29
CA GLY A 55 -25.22 -7.06 -5.13
C GLY A 55 -24.01 -7.10 -4.18
N TYR A 56 -22.83 -6.68 -4.63
CA TYR A 56 -21.61 -6.67 -3.81
C TYR A 56 -21.19 -5.27 -3.35
N TYR A 57 -21.69 -4.22 -3.98
CA TYR A 57 -21.34 -2.83 -3.68
C TYR A 57 -21.60 -2.46 -2.22
N ASP A 58 -22.81 -2.70 -1.71
CA ASP A 58 -23.16 -2.37 -0.32
C ASP A 58 -22.45 -3.29 0.68
N ALA A 59 -22.34 -4.57 0.37
CA ALA A 59 -21.74 -5.57 1.24
C ALA A 59 -20.22 -5.36 1.42
N TYR A 60 -19.53 -4.94 0.39
CA TYR A 60 -18.06 -4.82 0.41
C TYR A 60 -17.58 -3.38 0.32
N PHE A 61 -17.92 -2.64 -0.72
CA PHE A 61 -17.39 -1.30 -0.94
C PHE A 61 -17.83 -0.31 0.14
N ARG A 62 -19.13 -0.25 0.42
CA ARG A 62 -19.69 0.64 1.43
C ARG A 62 -19.21 0.28 2.83
N LYS A 63 -19.17 -0.99 3.17
CA LYS A 63 -18.66 -1.46 4.46
C LYS A 63 -17.16 -1.16 4.62
N ALA A 64 -16.36 -1.37 3.59
CA ALA A 64 -14.95 -1.02 3.60
C ALA A 64 -14.73 0.48 3.83
N ALA A 65 -15.53 1.35 3.21
CA ALA A 65 -15.45 2.80 3.44
C ALA A 65 -15.79 3.17 4.89
N GLN A 66 -16.77 2.52 5.51
CA GLN A 66 -17.11 2.71 6.92
C GLN A 66 -15.97 2.26 7.85
N VAL A 67 -15.39 1.08 7.62
CA VAL A 67 -14.25 0.55 8.39
C VAL A 67 -13.02 1.46 8.23
N ARG A 68 -12.74 1.92 7.00
CA ARG A 68 -11.67 2.90 6.74
C ARG A 68 -11.81 4.15 7.58
N ARG A 69 -13.05 4.65 7.74
CA ARG A 69 -13.32 5.81 8.61
C ARG A 69 -13.02 5.52 10.07
N LEU A 70 -13.43 4.37 10.59
CA LEU A 70 -13.13 3.99 11.97
C LEU A 70 -11.62 3.91 12.22
N ILE A 71 -10.88 3.29 11.32
CA ILE A 71 -9.40 3.24 11.38
C ILE A 71 -8.82 4.66 11.45
N ARG A 72 -9.30 5.57 10.60
CA ARG A 72 -8.84 6.96 10.61
C ARG A 72 -9.15 7.66 11.93
N ASP A 73 -10.37 7.51 12.44
CA ASP A 73 -10.82 8.17 13.66
C ASP A 73 -10.00 7.69 14.88
N GLU A 74 -9.63 6.41 14.95
CA GLU A 74 -8.72 5.85 15.97
C GLU A 74 -7.32 6.47 15.91
N TYR A 75 -6.73 6.61 14.71
CA TYR A 75 -5.45 7.29 14.54
C TYR A 75 -5.51 8.75 14.96
N LEU A 76 -6.56 9.48 14.57
CA LEU A 76 -6.72 10.87 14.93
C LEU A 76 -6.84 11.06 16.46
N ALA A 77 -7.62 10.21 17.13
CA ALA A 77 -7.75 10.25 18.58
C ALA A 77 -6.40 9.95 19.31
N ALA A 78 -5.61 9.03 18.79
CA ALA A 78 -4.28 8.76 19.33
C ALA A 78 -3.32 9.95 19.13
N LEU A 79 -3.35 10.58 17.95
CA LEU A 79 -2.52 11.73 17.60
C LEU A 79 -2.94 13.05 18.30
N GLU A 80 -4.11 13.10 18.96
CA GLU A 80 -4.43 14.18 19.89
C GLU A 80 -3.58 14.15 21.17
N GLN A 81 -3.08 12.97 21.54
CA GLN A 81 -2.34 12.75 22.79
C GLN A 81 -0.81 12.73 22.58
N CYS A 82 -0.33 12.73 21.35
CA CYS A 82 1.09 12.68 21.02
C CYS A 82 1.38 13.38 19.69
N ASP A 83 2.66 13.63 19.43
CA ASP A 83 3.12 14.29 18.21
C ASP A 83 3.25 13.30 17.05
N ALA A 84 3.62 12.06 17.32
CA ALA A 84 3.66 10.97 16.35
C ALA A 84 3.49 9.60 17.02
N LEU A 85 3.06 8.60 16.24
CA LEU A 85 3.02 7.20 16.65
C LEU A 85 4.23 6.47 16.08
N LEU A 86 4.82 5.58 16.87
CA LEU A 86 5.93 4.72 16.44
C LEU A 86 5.43 3.28 16.31
N ALA A 87 5.69 2.65 15.18
CA ALA A 87 5.29 1.27 14.91
C ALA A 87 6.34 0.53 14.05
N PRO A 88 6.39 -0.80 14.06
CA PRO A 88 7.19 -1.56 13.10
C PRO A 88 6.72 -1.29 11.66
N VAL A 89 7.65 -1.41 10.68
CA VAL A 89 7.30 -1.36 9.26
C VAL A 89 6.79 -2.71 8.77
N SER A 90 7.41 -3.80 9.23
CA SER A 90 7.07 -5.17 8.82
C SER A 90 7.07 -6.11 10.02
N PRO A 91 6.26 -7.17 10.03
CA PRO A 91 6.26 -8.18 11.10
C PRO A 91 7.52 -9.04 11.11
N VAL A 92 8.29 -9.03 10.04
CA VAL A 92 9.53 -9.82 9.90
C VAL A 92 10.63 -8.99 9.26
N THR A 93 11.87 -9.45 9.40
CA THR A 93 13.03 -8.92 8.68
C THR A 93 13.03 -9.40 7.22
N ALA A 94 13.98 -8.91 6.41
CA ALA A 94 14.14 -9.39 5.04
C ALA A 94 14.37 -10.91 5.01
N TRP A 95 13.82 -11.55 3.99
CA TRP A 95 13.85 -12.99 3.74
C TRP A 95 14.63 -13.32 2.46
N GLU A 96 14.92 -14.59 2.25
CA GLU A 96 15.62 -15.06 1.05
C GLU A 96 14.77 -14.80 -0.20
N MET A 97 15.44 -14.44 -1.30
CA MET A 97 14.77 -14.19 -2.58
C MET A 97 13.99 -15.43 -3.05
N GLY A 98 12.73 -15.21 -3.43
CA GLY A 98 11.88 -16.26 -3.97
C GLY A 98 11.10 -17.10 -2.95
N CYS A 99 11.40 -17.02 -1.63
CA CYS A 99 10.76 -17.90 -0.64
C CYS A 99 9.25 -17.67 -0.47
N HIS A 100 8.74 -16.47 -0.73
CA HIS A 100 7.30 -16.12 -0.58
C HIS A 100 6.55 -15.97 -1.91
N SER A 101 7.18 -16.27 -3.03
CA SER A 101 6.57 -16.10 -4.36
C SER A 101 5.38 -17.05 -4.61
N ALA A 102 5.28 -18.15 -3.86
CA ALA A 102 4.25 -19.18 -4.04
C ALA A 102 2.94 -18.90 -3.28
N ASP A 103 2.97 -18.09 -2.19
CA ASP A 103 1.80 -17.79 -1.37
C ASP A 103 1.52 -16.28 -1.31
N PRO A 104 0.54 -15.79 -2.09
CA PRO A 104 0.15 -14.38 -2.07
C PRO A 104 -0.34 -13.88 -0.70
N LEU A 105 -0.91 -14.74 0.15
CA LEU A 105 -1.42 -14.35 1.45
C LEU A 105 -0.28 -13.96 2.39
N GLN A 106 0.83 -14.70 2.38
CA GLN A 106 2.00 -14.36 3.17
C GLN A 106 2.56 -12.98 2.78
N MET A 107 2.61 -12.68 1.48
CA MET A 107 3.04 -11.36 1.01
C MET A 107 2.12 -10.24 1.50
N TYR A 108 0.81 -10.45 1.53
CA TYR A 108 -0.13 -9.44 2.06
C TYR A 108 0.02 -9.23 3.57
N LEU A 109 0.39 -10.26 4.33
CA LEU A 109 0.62 -10.13 5.78
C LEU A 109 1.87 -9.29 6.10
N MET A 110 2.84 -9.18 5.18
CA MET A 110 4.01 -8.30 5.36
C MET A 110 3.62 -6.82 5.42
N ASP A 111 2.51 -6.44 4.79
CA ASP A 111 2.00 -5.06 4.76
C ASP A 111 1.09 -4.71 5.94
N ALA A 112 0.92 -5.62 6.91
CA ALA A 112 -0.06 -5.49 8.00
C ALA A 112 0.07 -4.17 8.77
N TYR A 113 1.29 -3.71 9.01
CA TYR A 113 1.55 -2.47 9.76
C TYR A 113 1.54 -1.19 8.91
N THR A 114 1.68 -1.30 7.59
CA THR A 114 1.74 -0.14 6.70
C THR A 114 0.43 0.17 5.98
N LEU A 115 -0.51 -0.79 5.92
CA LEU A 115 -1.79 -0.59 5.26
C LEU A 115 -2.69 0.42 5.97
N SER A 116 -2.72 0.39 7.31
CA SER A 116 -3.66 1.17 8.11
C SER A 116 -3.43 2.68 7.98
N LEU A 117 -2.18 3.14 7.96
CA LEU A 117 -1.87 4.56 7.78
C LEU A 117 -2.26 5.07 6.39
N ASN A 118 -2.08 4.24 5.35
CA ASN A 118 -2.52 4.56 3.99
C ASN A 118 -4.05 4.69 3.91
N LEU A 119 -4.78 3.79 4.59
CA LEU A 119 -6.24 3.85 4.69
C LEU A 119 -6.71 5.08 5.46
N ALA A 120 -5.98 5.48 6.50
CA ALA A 120 -6.27 6.68 7.28
C ALA A 120 -5.93 7.97 6.53
N GLY A 121 -5.07 7.93 5.51
CA GLY A 121 -4.61 9.09 4.75
C GLY A 121 -3.68 9.99 5.58
N LEU A 122 -2.78 9.38 6.34
CA LEU A 122 -1.82 10.06 7.19
C LEU A 122 -0.40 9.93 6.62
N PRO A 123 0.49 10.90 6.89
CA PRO A 123 1.89 10.80 6.50
C PRO A 123 2.63 9.82 7.40
N GLY A 124 3.61 9.11 6.82
CA GLY A 124 4.50 8.21 7.53
C GLY A 124 5.93 8.31 7.04
N LEU A 125 6.88 8.15 7.96
CA LEU A 125 8.31 8.15 7.68
C LEU A 125 8.90 6.83 8.18
N SER A 126 9.55 6.07 7.31
CA SER A 126 10.27 4.85 7.68
C SER A 126 11.75 5.13 7.91
N LEU A 127 12.28 4.59 9.01
CA LEU A 127 13.67 4.76 9.43
C LEU A 127 14.27 3.41 9.84
N PRO A 128 15.55 3.15 9.53
CA PRO A 128 16.27 2.03 10.10
C PRO A 128 16.55 2.31 11.59
N VAL A 129 16.33 1.31 12.45
CA VAL A 129 16.55 1.47 13.91
C VAL A 129 17.60 0.51 14.47
N GLY A 130 18.22 -0.29 13.62
CA GLY A 130 19.25 -1.24 14.00
C GLY A 130 19.15 -2.56 13.25
N MET A 131 19.82 -3.57 13.80
CA MET A 131 19.89 -4.91 13.23
C MET A 131 19.21 -5.92 14.15
N ALA A 132 18.48 -6.87 13.58
CA ALA A 132 17.92 -7.98 14.34
C ALA A 132 19.04 -8.88 14.89
N ALA A 133 18.93 -9.28 16.15
CA ALA A 133 19.98 -10.03 16.84
C ALA A 133 20.30 -11.38 16.16
N GLU A 134 19.27 -12.10 15.74
CA GLU A 134 19.42 -13.44 15.16
C GLU A 134 19.76 -13.40 13.67
N SER A 135 18.94 -12.73 12.87
CA SER A 135 19.08 -12.69 11.41
C SER A 135 20.17 -11.75 10.93
N ARG A 136 20.60 -10.80 11.76
CA ARG A 136 21.52 -9.70 11.40
C ARG A 136 21.04 -8.87 10.20
N MET A 137 19.73 -8.85 9.98
CA MET A 137 19.10 -8.06 8.94
C MET A 137 18.60 -6.73 9.52
N PRO A 138 18.56 -5.65 8.72
CA PRO A 138 18.06 -4.36 9.16
C PRO A 138 16.61 -4.44 9.64
N VAL A 139 16.31 -3.69 10.72
CA VAL A 139 14.96 -3.50 11.25
C VAL A 139 14.52 -2.08 10.98
N GLY A 140 13.33 -1.92 10.40
CA GLY A 140 12.70 -0.64 10.16
C GLY A 140 11.56 -0.36 11.13
N MET A 141 11.47 0.91 11.57
CA MET A 141 10.33 1.45 12.28
C MET A 141 9.69 2.56 11.45
N GLN A 142 8.41 2.82 11.66
CA GLN A 142 7.72 3.94 11.04
C GLN A 142 7.22 4.92 12.09
N LEU A 143 7.39 6.21 11.79
CA LEU A 143 6.73 7.32 12.47
C LEU A 143 5.48 7.68 11.68
N ILE A 144 4.34 7.77 12.34
CA ILE A 144 3.05 8.15 11.75
C ILE A 144 2.66 9.49 12.36
N GLY A 145 2.47 10.51 11.55
CA GLY A 145 2.20 11.87 12.00
C GLY A 145 0.79 12.38 11.70
N LYS A 146 0.53 13.60 12.16
CA LYS A 146 -0.70 14.33 11.85
C LYS A 146 -0.77 14.66 10.36
N ALA A 147 -1.97 14.77 9.83
CA ALA A 147 -2.18 15.10 8.43
C ALA A 147 -1.47 16.42 8.06
N PHE A 148 -0.69 16.40 6.98
CA PHE A 148 0.10 17.53 6.46
C PHE A 148 1.23 18.04 7.38
N ASP A 149 1.67 17.22 8.36
CA ASP A 149 2.82 17.56 9.22
C ASP A 149 4.06 16.71 8.88
N GLU A 150 4.40 16.62 7.61
CA GLU A 150 5.63 15.95 7.14
C GLU A 150 6.89 16.61 7.73
N ALA A 151 6.86 17.94 7.92
CA ALA A 151 7.97 18.67 8.53
C ALA A 151 8.20 18.24 9.99
N GLY A 152 7.13 18.01 10.76
CA GLY A 152 7.20 17.44 12.10
C GLY A 152 7.81 16.04 12.11
N LEU A 153 7.35 15.19 11.20
CA LEU A 153 7.91 13.83 11.04
C LEU A 153 9.40 13.84 10.71
N PHE A 154 9.87 14.70 9.81
CA PHE A 154 11.29 14.81 9.48
C PHE A 154 12.13 15.26 10.69
N ARG A 155 11.65 16.22 11.50
CA ARG A 155 12.34 16.64 12.72
C ARG A 155 12.44 15.50 13.73
N LEU A 156 11.33 14.78 13.97
CA LEU A 156 11.32 13.62 14.87
C LEU A 156 12.21 12.49 14.34
N GLY A 157 12.15 12.22 13.05
CA GLY A 157 12.98 11.22 12.39
C GLY A 157 14.47 11.51 12.53
N ALA A 158 14.90 12.74 12.27
CA ALA A 158 16.28 13.16 12.43
C ALA A 158 16.74 13.06 13.90
N GLY A 159 15.86 13.40 14.85
CA GLY A 159 16.14 13.23 16.29
C GLY A 159 16.30 11.76 16.67
N LEU A 160 15.42 10.89 16.18
CA LEU A 160 15.51 9.45 16.40
C LEU A 160 16.79 8.86 15.81
N GLU A 161 17.10 9.18 14.57
CA GLU A 161 18.30 8.71 13.88
C GLU A 161 19.59 9.13 14.64
N SER A 162 19.62 10.36 15.15
CA SER A 162 20.74 10.86 15.95
C SER A 162 20.88 10.18 17.32
N ALA A 163 19.80 9.62 17.87
CA ALA A 163 19.78 8.96 19.17
C ALA A 163 20.07 7.45 19.09
N LEU A 164 20.02 6.87 17.92
CA LEU A 164 20.31 5.46 17.70
C LEU A 164 21.83 5.21 17.62
N PRO A 165 22.31 4.10 18.17
CA PRO A 165 23.71 3.71 17.99
C PRO A 165 23.97 3.44 16.50
N GLY A 166 25.02 4.04 15.95
CA GLY A 166 25.44 3.85 14.55
C GLY A 166 25.92 2.43 14.25
#